data_db7b5e367f2aa5fb435c355e458000ea
#
_entry.id   db7b5e367f2aa5fb435c355e458000ea
#
_cell.length_a   1.000
_cell.length_b   1.000
_cell.length_c   1.000
_cell.angle_alpha   90.00
_cell.angle_beta   90.00
_cell.angle_gamma   90.00
#
_symmetry.space_group_name_H-M   'P 1'
#
loop_
_entity.id
_entity.type
_entity.pdbx_description
1 polymer ?
#
loop_
_entity_poly.entity_id
_entity_poly.type
_entity_poly.pdbx_seq_one_letter_code
_entity_poly.pdbx_strand_id
1 'polypeptide(L)'
;MTQQITLVKDKILSDNYFTLHNITYDLTRKDGEVIRHKREVYDRGNGATILLYNAKKKTVVLIRQFRVATWVNGNESGQLIETCAGLLDNDEQEVCIRKEAIEETGYEVGEVRKLFELYMSPGGVTELIHFFIAEYSDSQRANAGGGVEDEDIEVLELPFSQALEMIKTGEIRDGKTVLLLNYLQMSHLMD
;
A
#
# COMPACT_ATOMS: atom_id res chain seq x y z
N MET A 1 -33.37 -1.71 0.94
CA MET A 1 -33.19 -1.30 2.35
C MET A 1 -31.70 -1.47 2.67
N THR A 2 -31.09 -0.47 3.28
CA THR A 2 -29.70 -0.54 3.76
C THR A 2 -29.69 -1.50 4.97
N GLN A 3 -28.71 -2.40 5.02
CA GLN A 3 -28.51 -3.26 6.19
C GLN A 3 -28.17 -2.40 7.41
N GLN A 4 -28.84 -2.63 8.53
CA GLN A 4 -28.55 -1.93 9.77
C GLN A 4 -27.54 -2.72 10.59
N ILE A 5 -26.47 -2.02 11.03
CA ILE A 5 -25.40 -2.62 11.85
C ILE A 5 -25.40 -1.89 13.19
N THR A 6 -25.37 -2.66 14.28
CA THR A 6 -25.28 -2.12 15.64
C THR A 6 -24.07 -2.73 16.34
N LEU A 7 -23.12 -1.90 16.74
CA LEU A 7 -21.99 -2.32 17.56
C LEU A 7 -22.50 -2.74 18.94
N VAL A 8 -22.17 -3.96 19.35
CA VAL A 8 -22.55 -4.49 20.67
C VAL A 8 -21.38 -4.42 21.65
N LYS A 9 -20.19 -4.78 21.18
CA LYS A 9 -18.98 -4.77 22.00
C LYS A 9 -17.74 -4.66 21.13
N ASP A 10 -16.81 -3.84 21.58
CA ASP A 10 -15.43 -3.81 21.15
C ASP A 10 -14.54 -4.28 22.30
N LYS A 11 -13.72 -5.29 22.06
CA LYS A 11 -12.75 -5.80 23.02
C LYS A 11 -11.38 -5.84 22.39
N ILE A 12 -10.43 -5.10 22.96
CA ILE A 12 -9.02 -5.18 22.58
C ILE A 12 -8.47 -6.55 23.03
N LEU A 13 -7.87 -7.28 22.09
CA LEU A 13 -7.19 -8.55 22.32
C LEU A 13 -5.69 -8.37 22.47
N SER A 14 -5.12 -7.42 21.74
CA SER A 14 -3.71 -7.05 21.80
C SER A 14 -3.58 -5.57 21.43
N ASP A 15 -2.73 -4.86 22.14
CA ASP A 15 -2.43 -3.43 21.93
C ASP A 15 -0.92 -3.24 22.09
N ASN A 16 -0.17 -3.64 21.06
CA ASN A 16 1.29 -3.53 21.02
C ASN A 16 1.69 -2.47 19.98
N TYR A 17 2.29 -2.88 18.86
CA TYR A 17 2.64 -1.97 17.76
C TYR A 17 1.37 -1.48 17.02
N PHE A 18 0.42 -2.40 16.80
CA PHE A 18 -0.92 -2.13 16.29
C PHE A 18 -1.96 -2.85 17.15
N THR A 19 -3.24 -2.48 16.98
CA THR A 19 -4.30 -2.98 17.85
C THR A 19 -5.09 -4.11 17.18
N LEU A 20 -5.24 -5.24 17.89
CA LEU A 20 -6.13 -6.32 17.48
C LEU A 20 -7.41 -6.26 18.31
N HIS A 21 -8.55 -6.08 17.62
CA HIS A 21 -9.88 -6.02 18.22
C HIS A 21 -10.66 -7.31 18.03
N ASN A 22 -11.55 -7.62 18.97
CA ASN A 22 -12.66 -8.56 18.79
C ASN A 22 -13.98 -7.78 18.82
N ILE A 23 -14.52 -7.55 17.63
CA ILE A 23 -15.73 -6.77 17.41
C ILE A 23 -16.95 -7.70 17.45
N THR A 24 -17.91 -7.41 18.33
CA THR A 24 -19.23 -8.05 18.34
C THR A 24 -20.26 -7.05 17.84
N TYR A 25 -21.04 -7.44 16.84
CA TYR A 25 -22.07 -6.58 16.24
C TYR A 25 -23.31 -7.38 15.83
N ASP A 26 -24.45 -6.72 15.82
CA ASP A 26 -25.71 -7.22 15.30
C ASP A 26 -25.94 -6.68 13.89
N LEU A 27 -26.18 -7.59 12.96
CA LEU A 27 -26.51 -7.29 11.58
C LEU A 27 -27.97 -7.63 11.31
N THR A 28 -28.78 -6.62 10.95
CA THR A 28 -30.15 -6.84 10.50
C THR A 28 -30.14 -7.21 9.02
N ARG A 29 -30.63 -8.40 8.70
CA ARG A 29 -30.78 -8.90 7.34
C ARG A 29 -31.93 -8.18 6.60
N LYS A 30 -32.01 -8.38 5.29
CA LYS A 30 -33.08 -7.82 4.45
C LYS A 30 -34.48 -8.34 4.81
N ASP A 31 -34.57 -9.54 5.37
CA ASP A 31 -35.82 -10.17 5.89
C ASP A 31 -36.19 -9.72 7.30
N GLY A 32 -35.38 -8.87 7.94
CA GLY A 32 -35.59 -8.37 9.29
C GLY A 32 -34.95 -9.22 10.39
N GLU A 33 -34.38 -10.40 10.07
CA GLU A 33 -33.68 -11.22 11.06
C GLU A 33 -32.42 -10.50 11.55
N VAL A 34 -32.19 -10.51 12.86
CA VAL A 34 -30.99 -9.96 13.49
C VAL A 34 -30.03 -11.09 13.85
N ILE A 35 -28.83 -11.06 13.27
CA ILE A 35 -27.78 -12.04 13.52
C ILE A 35 -26.60 -11.38 14.20
N ARG A 36 -26.18 -11.99 15.32
CA ARG A 36 -24.98 -11.56 16.05
C ARG A 36 -23.72 -12.20 15.46
N HIS A 37 -22.76 -11.35 15.15
CA HIS A 37 -21.44 -11.73 14.64
C HIS A 37 -20.33 -11.35 15.60
N LYS A 38 -19.23 -12.11 15.53
CA LYS A 38 -17.93 -11.75 16.12
C LYS A 38 -16.87 -11.84 15.04
N ARG A 39 -15.97 -10.83 14.98
CA ARG A 39 -14.83 -10.79 14.06
C ARG A 39 -13.60 -10.22 14.75
N GLU A 40 -12.46 -10.78 14.44
CA GLU A 40 -11.18 -10.15 14.76
C GLU A 40 -10.86 -9.14 13.67
N VAL A 41 -10.41 -7.95 14.10
CA VAL A 41 -10.11 -6.83 13.23
C VAL A 41 -8.77 -6.26 13.67
N TYR A 42 -7.81 -6.20 12.75
CA TYR A 42 -6.49 -5.64 12.99
C TYR A 42 -6.47 -4.19 12.51
N ASP A 43 -6.27 -3.28 13.44
CA ASP A 43 -6.16 -1.84 13.16
C ASP A 43 -4.69 -1.44 13.17
N ARG A 44 -4.20 -1.03 12.01
CA ARG A 44 -2.83 -0.55 11.81
C ARG A 44 -2.77 0.88 11.24
N GLY A 45 -3.88 1.61 11.26
CA GLY A 45 -3.99 2.91 10.63
C GLY A 45 -4.14 2.83 9.10
N ASN A 46 -4.21 3.98 8.47
CA ASN A 46 -4.30 4.14 7.03
C ASN A 46 -2.92 4.43 6.43
N GLY A 47 -2.76 4.18 5.14
CA GLY A 47 -1.50 4.36 4.43
C GLY A 47 -1.63 5.12 3.12
N ALA A 48 -0.49 5.47 2.55
CA ALA A 48 -0.39 5.99 1.20
C ALA A 48 0.68 5.21 0.42
N THR A 49 0.51 5.11 -0.89
CA THR A 49 1.49 4.49 -1.80
C THR A 49 1.62 5.30 -3.07
N ILE A 50 2.81 5.31 -3.66
CA ILE A 50 3.10 6.05 -4.89
C ILE A 50 3.92 5.22 -5.87
N LEU A 51 3.54 5.26 -7.15
CA LEU A 51 4.38 4.78 -8.25
C LEU A 51 5.05 5.96 -8.93
N LEU A 52 6.36 5.98 -8.93
CA LEU A 52 7.16 6.94 -9.69
C LEU A 52 7.40 6.37 -11.10
N TYR A 53 7.13 7.18 -12.12
CA TYR A 53 7.33 6.79 -13.52
C TYR A 53 8.08 7.87 -14.30
N ASN A 54 8.82 7.46 -15.31
CA ASN A 54 9.49 8.36 -16.26
C ASN A 54 9.03 8.01 -17.68
N ALA A 55 8.15 8.83 -18.24
CA ALA A 55 7.58 8.61 -19.57
C ALA A 55 8.62 8.63 -20.68
N LYS A 56 9.66 9.47 -20.54
CA LYS A 56 10.74 9.60 -21.53
C LYS A 56 11.67 8.39 -21.53
N LYS A 57 12.05 7.88 -20.34
CA LYS A 57 12.94 6.72 -20.19
C LYS A 57 12.19 5.39 -20.31
N LYS A 58 10.86 5.42 -20.19
CA LYS A 58 10.01 4.21 -20.08
C LYS A 58 10.38 3.37 -18.86
N THR A 59 10.68 4.02 -17.73
CA THR A 59 11.08 3.36 -16.48
C THR A 59 10.12 3.69 -15.33
N VAL A 60 10.12 2.83 -14.32
CA VAL A 60 9.43 3.01 -13.04
C VAL A 60 10.42 2.81 -11.91
N VAL A 61 10.19 3.46 -10.77
CA VAL A 61 10.95 3.23 -9.54
C VAL A 61 10.09 2.41 -8.60
N LEU A 62 10.63 1.27 -8.19
CA LEU A 62 10.10 0.37 -7.18
C LEU A 62 11.13 0.22 -6.06
N ILE A 63 10.72 -0.40 -4.99
CA ILE A 63 11.60 -0.74 -3.87
C ILE A 63 11.54 -2.24 -3.59
N ARG A 64 12.61 -2.78 -3.01
CA ARG A 64 12.63 -4.14 -2.46
C ARG A 64 12.93 -4.07 -0.99
N GLN A 65 12.10 -4.72 -0.17
CA GLN A 65 12.29 -4.76 1.27
C GLN A 65 11.78 -6.07 1.89
N PHE A 66 12.23 -6.36 3.10
CA PHE A 66 11.78 -7.51 3.87
C PHE A 66 10.39 -7.27 4.47
N ARG A 67 9.50 -8.24 4.31
CA ARG A 67 8.15 -8.25 4.88
C ARG A 67 7.90 -9.52 5.68
N VAL A 68 8.05 -9.44 7.00
CA VAL A 68 7.91 -10.58 7.92
C VAL A 68 6.62 -11.38 7.72
N ALA A 69 5.49 -10.70 7.43
CA ALA A 69 4.20 -11.36 7.21
C ALA A 69 4.24 -12.32 6.01
N THR A 70 4.93 -11.94 4.93
CA THR A 70 5.07 -12.81 3.76
C THR A 70 6.03 -13.97 4.03
N TRP A 71 7.09 -13.72 4.79
CA TRP A 71 8.02 -14.76 5.21
C TRP A 71 7.32 -15.84 6.05
N VAL A 72 6.53 -15.45 7.05
CA VAL A 72 5.71 -16.37 7.87
C VAL A 72 4.73 -17.15 6.99
N ASN A 73 4.24 -16.57 5.91
CA ASN A 73 3.31 -17.22 4.97
C ASN A 73 4.02 -18.03 3.86
N GLY A 74 5.32 -18.32 4.00
CA GLY A 74 6.05 -19.21 3.11
C GLY A 74 6.80 -18.53 1.95
N ASN A 75 6.94 -17.21 1.95
CA ASN A 75 7.91 -16.54 1.09
C ASN A 75 9.30 -16.71 1.69
N GLU A 76 10.07 -17.66 1.21
CA GLU A 76 11.35 -18.08 1.81
C GLU A 76 12.33 -16.92 2.01
N SER A 77 12.40 -15.98 1.09
CA SER A 77 13.26 -14.78 1.21
C SER A 77 12.65 -13.70 2.12
N GLY A 78 11.32 -13.66 2.28
CA GLY A 78 10.58 -12.57 2.89
C GLY A 78 10.65 -11.26 2.09
N GLN A 79 11.41 -11.20 1.00
CA GLN A 79 11.57 -9.99 0.17
C GLN A 79 10.36 -9.79 -0.73
N LEU A 80 9.89 -8.56 -0.82
CA LEU A 80 8.87 -8.11 -1.79
C LEU A 80 9.40 -6.93 -2.61
N ILE A 81 8.97 -6.89 -3.87
CA ILE A 81 9.13 -5.72 -4.72
C ILE A 81 7.82 -4.95 -4.68
N GLU A 82 7.90 -3.70 -4.24
CA GLU A 82 6.75 -2.86 -3.91
C GLU A 82 6.89 -1.46 -4.50
N THR A 83 5.77 -0.76 -4.64
CA THR A 83 5.77 0.70 -4.75
C THR A 83 6.05 1.31 -3.38
N CYS A 84 6.75 2.44 -3.34
CA CYS A 84 6.98 3.24 -2.13
C CYS A 84 5.68 3.48 -1.37
N ALA A 85 5.69 3.28 -0.06
CA ALA A 85 4.49 3.39 0.76
C ALA A 85 4.79 3.60 2.25
N GLY A 86 4.00 4.44 2.91
CA GLY A 86 4.09 4.68 4.35
C GLY A 86 2.74 4.80 5.04
N LEU A 87 2.79 4.79 6.37
CA LEU A 87 1.64 5.05 7.23
C LEU A 87 1.37 6.55 7.29
N LEU A 88 0.10 6.94 7.32
CA LEU A 88 -0.26 8.36 7.39
C LEU A 88 0.07 8.99 8.74
N ASP A 89 0.07 8.17 9.81
CA ASP A 89 0.14 8.66 11.19
C ASP A 89 -0.83 9.81 11.43
N ASN A 90 -0.32 11.06 11.48
CA ASN A 90 -1.12 12.27 11.60
C ASN A 90 -0.94 13.22 10.40
N ASP A 91 -0.22 12.80 9.36
CA ASP A 91 0.05 13.63 8.20
C ASP A 91 -1.09 13.57 7.18
N GLU A 92 -1.25 14.65 6.42
CA GLU A 92 -2.08 14.65 5.22
C GLU A 92 -1.47 13.69 4.17
N GLN A 93 -2.30 12.99 3.43
CA GLN A 93 -1.93 11.89 2.55
C GLN A 93 -0.83 12.26 1.54
N GLU A 94 -0.92 13.47 0.93
CA GLU A 94 0.07 13.94 -0.02
C GLU A 94 1.38 14.34 0.66
N VAL A 95 1.32 14.91 1.86
CA VAL A 95 2.52 15.26 2.64
C VAL A 95 3.26 13.99 3.03
N CYS A 96 2.57 13.00 3.57
CA CYS A 96 3.12 11.70 3.90
C CYS A 96 3.83 11.07 2.70
N ILE A 97 3.13 10.92 1.56
CA ILE A 97 3.70 10.17 0.43
C ILE A 97 4.87 10.90 -0.26
N ARG A 98 4.93 12.21 -0.18
CA ARG A 98 6.11 12.98 -0.66
C ARG A 98 7.33 12.73 0.21
N LYS A 99 7.13 12.66 1.53
CA LYS A 99 8.19 12.35 2.50
C LYS A 99 8.72 10.95 2.27
N GLU A 100 7.83 9.96 2.19
CA GLU A 100 8.19 8.58 1.90
C GLU A 100 8.94 8.42 0.58
N ALA A 101 8.51 9.12 -0.48
CA ALA A 101 9.19 9.07 -1.77
C ALA A 101 10.66 9.51 -1.68
N ILE A 102 10.97 10.54 -0.89
CA ILE A 102 12.35 11.00 -0.67
C ILE A 102 13.12 9.97 0.19
N GLU A 103 12.52 9.47 1.28
CA GLU A 103 13.17 8.58 2.24
C GLU A 103 13.46 7.20 1.61
N GLU A 104 12.48 6.58 0.97
CA GLU A 104 12.61 5.25 0.40
C GLU A 104 13.31 5.24 -0.97
N THR A 105 12.96 6.19 -1.86
CA THR A 105 13.43 6.15 -3.25
C THR A 105 14.53 7.17 -3.59
N GLY A 106 14.70 8.19 -2.75
CA GLY A 106 15.63 9.28 -2.98
C GLY A 106 15.16 10.36 -3.94
N TYR A 107 13.92 10.31 -4.42
CA TYR A 107 13.38 11.29 -5.36
C TYR A 107 12.49 12.34 -4.68
N GLU A 108 12.84 13.63 -4.84
CA GLU A 108 11.97 14.75 -4.49
C GLU A 108 10.98 15.00 -5.64
N VAL A 109 9.79 14.40 -5.53
CA VAL A 109 8.80 14.43 -6.59
C VAL A 109 8.12 15.78 -6.73
N GLY A 110 7.84 16.19 -7.96
CA GLY A 110 7.13 17.41 -8.30
C GLY A 110 5.63 17.31 -8.10
N GLU A 111 4.85 17.30 -9.17
CA GLU A 111 3.41 17.11 -9.09
C GLU A 111 3.05 15.66 -8.72
N VAL A 112 2.27 15.51 -7.66
CA VAL A 112 1.75 14.21 -7.20
C VAL A 112 0.26 14.15 -7.51
N ARG A 113 -0.17 13.09 -8.21
CA ARG A 113 -1.57 12.89 -8.59
C ARG A 113 -2.20 11.77 -7.81
N LYS A 114 -3.20 12.08 -6.96
CA LYS A 114 -4.05 11.09 -6.32
C LYS A 114 -4.95 10.40 -7.35
N LEU A 115 -5.05 9.09 -7.28
CA LEU A 115 -5.84 8.28 -8.19
C LEU A 115 -7.14 7.80 -7.54
N PHE A 116 -7.02 7.07 -6.45
CA PHE A 116 -8.12 6.44 -5.71
C PHE A 116 -7.67 6.05 -4.31
N GLU A 117 -8.59 5.48 -3.55
CA GLU A 117 -8.31 4.88 -2.24
C GLU A 117 -9.00 3.53 -2.14
N LEU A 118 -8.32 2.52 -1.58
CA LEU A 118 -8.79 1.13 -1.59
C LEU A 118 -8.46 0.42 -0.28
N TYR A 119 -9.35 -0.45 0.15
CA TYR A 119 -9.07 -1.45 1.16
C TYR A 119 -8.35 -2.64 0.50
N MET A 120 -7.18 -3.00 1.01
CA MET A 120 -6.39 -4.11 0.46
C MET A 120 -6.72 -5.45 1.11
N SER A 121 -7.14 -5.45 2.38
CA SER A 121 -7.43 -6.68 3.13
C SER A 121 -8.69 -6.55 4.00
N PRO A 122 -9.87 -6.20 3.41
CA PRO A 122 -11.07 -5.79 4.17
C PRO A 122 -11.71 -6.92 4.97
N GLY A 123 -11.25 -8.16 4.82
CA GLY A 123 -11.72 -9.28 5.61
C GLY A 123 -11.28 -9.27 7.07
N GLY A 124 -10.24 -8.51 7.42
CA GLY A 124 -9.70 -8.50 8.78
C GLY A 124 -8.82 -7.30 9.12
N VAL A 125 -8.52 -6.42 8.18
CA VAL A 125 -7.66 -5.24 8.39
C VAL A 125 -8.44 -3.98 8.06
N THR A 126 -8.31 -2.94 8.91
CA THR A 126 -9.01 -1.65 8.73
C THR A 126 -8.37 -0.76 7.68
N GLU A 127 -7.13 -1.02 7.29
CA GLU A 127 -6.30 -0.15 6.48
C GLU A 127 -6.95 0.28 5.16
N LEU A 128 -7.12 1.59 4.98
CA LEU A 128 -7.44 2.25 3.73
C LEU A 128 -6.15 2.84 3.16
N ILE A 129 -5.77 2.45 1.94
CA ILE A 129 -4.56 2.96 1.27
C ILE A 129 -4.96 3.98 0.21
N HIS A 130 -4.27 5.13 0.21
CA HIS A 130 -4.38 6.19 -0.78
C HIS A 130 -3.33 6.01 -1.86
N PHE A 131 -3.74 5.94 -3.12
CA PHE A 131 -2.91 5.62 -4.26
C PHE A 131 -2.55 6.86 -5.06
N PHE A 132 -1.25 7.02 -5.33
CA PHE A 132 -0.69 8.16 -6.05
C PHE A 132 0.22 7.71 -7.19
N ILE A 133 0.44 8.62 -8.16
CA ILE A 133 1.52 8.55 -9.14
C ILE A 133 2.21 9.90 -9.24
N ALA A 134 3.49 9.88 -9.61
CA ALA A 134 4.24 11.08 -9.96
C ALA A 134 5.23 10.78 -11.08
N GLU A 135 5.42 11.73 -12.00
CA GLU A 135 6.51 11.66 -12.94
C GLU A 135 7.80 12.11 -12.26
N TYR A 136 8.88 11.33 -12.46
CA TYR A 136 10.20 11.66 -11.96
C TYR A 136 11.19 11.95 -13.07
N SER A 137 12.23 12.69 -12.75
CA SER A 137 13.40 12.89 -13.59
C SER A 137 14.69 12.72 -12.77
N ASP A 138 15.81 12.47 -13.44
CA ASP A 138 17.12 12.31 -12.76
C ASP A 138 17.53 13.53 -11.95
N SER A 139 17.11 14.73 -12.38
CA SER A 139 17.40 15.98 -11.67
C SER A 139 16.68 16.12 -10.33
N GLN A 140 15.67 15.30 -10.07
CA GLN A 140 14.92 15.27 -8.82
C GLN A 140 15.49 14.27 -7.82
N ARG A 141 16.57 13.58 -8.15
CA ARG A 141 17.22 12.66 -7.22
C ARG A 141 18.00 13.44 -6.17
N ALA A 142 17.46 13.51 -4.95
CA ALA A 142 18.03 14.23 -3.82
C ALA A 142 19.07 13.39 -3.05
N ASN A 143 18.87 12.06 -2.98
CA ASN A 143 19.77 11.14 -2.28
C ASN A 143 19.69 9.71 -2.87
N ALA A 144 20.28 8.75 -2.20
CA ALA A 144 20.26 7.35 -2.66
C ALA A 144 18.94 6.61 -2.40
N GLY A 145 18.09 7.14 -1.52
CA GLY A 145 16.98 6.40 -0.94
C GLY A 145 17.48 5.35 0.05
N GLY A 146 16.67 4.34 0.30
CA GLY A 146 17.07 3.21 1.13
C GLY A 146 16.33 3.14 2.47
N GLY A 147 15.39 4.07 2.71
CA GLY A 147 14.63 4.17 3.95
C GLY A 147 15.36 4.95 5.04
N VAL A 148 14.82 4.92 6.23
CA VAL A 148 15.32 5.62 7.42
C VAL A 148 15.55 4.61 8.57
N GLU A 149 16.40 4.98 9.53
CA GLU A 149 16.68 4.20 10.73
C GLU A 149 17.11 2.75 10.44
N ASP A 150 16.29 1.77 10.83
CA ASP A 150 16.55 0.33 10.71
C ASP A 150 16.00 -0.28 9.40
N GLU A 151 15.54 0.54 8.46
CA GLU A 151 15.06 0.07 7.17
C GLU A 151 16.21 -0.30 6.23
N ASP A 152 16.07 -1.43 5.56
CA ASP A 152 17.01 -1.91 4.54
C ASP A 152 16.25 -2.07 3.22
N ILE A 153 16.15 -0.95 2.50
CA ILE A 153 15.37 -0.81 1.27
C ILE A 153 16.31 -0.70 0.07
N GLU A 154 16.14 -1.58 -0.90
CA GLU A 154 16.82 -1.50 -2.20
C GLU A 154 15.95 -0.75 -3.20
N VAL A 155 16.49 0.32 -3.79
CA VAL A 155 15.81 1.10 -4.84
C VAL A 155 16.03 0.47 -6.21
N LEU A 156 14.96 0.19 -6.93
CA LEU A 156 14.95 -0.46 -8.23
C LEU A 156 14.38 0.48 -9.31
N GLU A 157 15.24 1.03 -10.18
CA GLU A 157 14.79 1.70 -11.41
C GLU A 157 14.72 0.64 -12.53
N LEU A 158 13.51 0.29 -12.96
CA LEU A 158 13.27 -0.80 -13.92
C LEU A 158 12.60 -0.29 -15.19
N PRO A 159 12.91 -0.87 -16.37
CA PRO A 159 12.07 -0.70 -17.54
C PRO A 159 10.62 -1.09 -17.23
N PHE A 160 9.66 -0.26 -17.63
CA PHE A 160 8.24 -0.51 -17.35
C PHE A 160 7.76 -1.87 -17.89
N SER A 161 8.22 -2.24 -19.10
CA SER A 161 7.92 -3.54 -19.70
C SER A 161 8.45 -4.71 -18.85
N GLN A 162 9.61 -4.56 -18.22
CA GLN A 162 10.16 -5.56 -17.30
C GLN A 162 9.29 -5.69 -16.05
N ALA A 163 8.88 -4.56 -15.43
CA ALA A 163 8.00 -4.60 -14.26
C ALA A 163 6.68 -5.31 -14.55
N LEU A 164 6.09 -5.10 -15.73
CA LEU A 164 4.88 -5.83 -16.17
C LEU A 164 5.13 -7.33 -16.37
N GLU A 165 6.30 -7.72 -16.87
CA GLU A 165 6.64 -9.15 -17.00
C GLU A 165 6.85 -9.80 -15.63
N MET A 166 7.45 -9.08 -14.67
CA MET A 166 7.66 -9.56 -13.30
C MET A 166 6.33 -9.81 -12.55
N ILE A 167 5.23 -9.17 -12.92
CA ILE A 167 3.90 -9.53 -12.44
C ILE A 167 3.50 -10.94 -12.93
N LYS A 168 3.72 -11.22 -14.23
CA LYS A 168 3.33 -12.51 -14.84
C LYS A 168 4.18 -13.67 -14.32
N THR A 169 5.46 -13.43 -14.08
CA THR A 169 6.39 -14.44 -13.53
C THR A 169 6.20 -14.66 -12.03
N GLY A 170 5.46 -13.75 -11.35
CA GLY A 170 5.23 -13.81 -9.90
C GLY A 170 6.38 -13.28 -9.06
N GLU A 171 7.32 -12.55 -9.65
CA GLU A 171 8.34 -11.81 -8.90
C GLU A 171 7.74 -10.59 -8.18
N ILE A 172 6.82 -9.87 -8.83
CA ILE A 172 6.01 -8.83 -8.19
C ILE A 172 4.69 -9.47 -7.76
N ARG A 173 4.46 -9.51 -6.44
CA ARG A 173 3.28 -10.11 -5.80
C ARG A 173 2.56 -9.17 -4.84
N ASP A 174 3.04 -7.94 -4.69
CA ASP A 174 2.37 -6.93 -3.89
C ASP A 174 1.17 -6.33 -4.63
N GLY A 175 0.01 -6.35 -3.99
CA GLY A 175 -1.25 -5.90 -4.60
C GLY A 175 -1.27 -4.42 -4.97
N LYS A 176 -0.66 -3.53 -4.15
CA LYS A 176 -0.56 -2.09 -4.43
C LYS A 176 0.22 -1.84 -5.72
N THR A 177 1.36 -2.51 -5.83
CA THR A 177 2.27 -2.41 -6.97
C THR A 177 1.62 -2.91 -8.25
N VAL A 178 0.98 -4.07 -8.20
CA VAL A 178 0.24 -4.64 -9.34
C VAL A 178 -0.86 -3.69 -9.82
N LEU A 179 -1.62 -3.08 -8.90
CA LEU A 179 -2.67 -2.13 -9.25
C LEU A 179 -2.11 -0.87 -9.93
N LEU A 180 -1.04 -0.28 -9.38
CA LEU A 180 -0.45 0.95 -9.94
C LEU A 180 0.24 0.69 -11.28
N LEU A 181 0.94 -0.42 -11.46
CA LEU A 181 1.55 -0.79 -12.74
C LEU A 181 0.48 -1.02 -13.82
N ASN A 182 -0.62 -1.72 -13.51
CA ASN A 182 -1.72 -1.90 -14.43
C ASN A 182 -2.45 -0.58 -14.74
N TYR A 183 -2.64 0.28 -13.73
CA TYR A 183 -3.18 1.62 -13.96
C TYR A 183 -2.31 2.41 -14.94
N LEU A 184 -0.99 2.42 -14.74
CA LEU A 184 -0.05 3.11 -15.61
C LEU A 184 -0.12 2.57 -17.05
N GLN A 185 -0.25 1.25 -17.23
CA GLN A 185 -0.42 0.62 -18.53
C GLN A 185 -1.72 1.07 -19.23
N MET A 186 -2.84 1.10 -18.50
CA MET A 186 -4.15 1.50 -19.06
C MET A 186 -4.27 3.00 -19.33
N SER A 187 -3.49 3.82 -18.62
CA SER A 187 -3.56 5.28 -18.72
C SER A 187 -2.84 5.87 -19.92
N HIS A 188 -2.08 5.07 -20.67
CA HIS A 188 -1.24 5.49 -21.80
C HIS A 188 -0.19 6.57 -21.47
N LEU A 189 0.13 6.76 -20.19
CA LEU A 189 1.17 7.71 -19.75
C LEU A 189 2.58 7.29 -20.14
N MET A 190 2.74 6.03 -20.54
CA MET A 190 4.01 5.44 -20.95
C MET A 190 4.11 5.21 -22.48
N ASP A 191 3.17 5.72 -23.27
CA ASP A 191 3.17 5.59 -24.74
C ASP A 191 4.16 6.55 -25.41
#